data_b773e354200ccef2c48eb53505cd50b2
#
_entry.id   b773e354200ccef2c48eb53505cd50b2
#
_cell.length_a   1.000
_cell.length_b   1.000
_cell.length_c   1.000
_cell.angle_alpha   90.00
_cell.angle_beta   90.00
_cell.angle_gamma   90.00
#
_symmetry.space_group_name_H-M   'P 1'
#
loop_
_entity.id
_entity.type
_entity.pdbx_description
1 polymer ?
#
loop_
_entity_poly.entity_id
_entity_poly.type
_entity_poly.pdbx_seq_one_letter_code
_entity_poly.pdbx_strand_id
1 'polypeptide(L)'
;MTSAQVLEVFRRCGALLHGHFVLRSGLHSRTFVQCALVLQDPVATAELSGALVEKVKIEKWVFHSVISPAMGGILVGHEVARHFGRRHIFAEKDGGKLKIRRFEVKKGERFLVAEDVITTGSAVREVIQLVKEAGGEVVGVACLVDRSCSAPELGAPICSLMALPVETFDGSKIPKDLVGVPAIKPGSG
;
A
#
# COMPACT_ATOMS: atom_id res chain seq x y z
N MET A 1 -13.73 4.92 -9.95
CA MET A 1 -14.15 3.51 -9.76
C MET A 1 -14.85 3.37 -8.41
N THR A 2 -15.88 2.52 -8.33
CA THR A 2 -16.50 2.10 -7.07
C THR A 2 -15.69 0.98 -6.41
N SER A 3 -15.85 0.74 -5.09
CA SER A 3 -15.18 -0.38 -4.40
C SER A 3 -15.49 -1.74 -5.04
N ALA A 4 -16.69 -1.95 -5.55
CA ALA A 4 -17.07 -3.18 -6.26
C ALA A 4 -16.26 -3.38 -7.55
N GLN A 5 -16.04 -2.31 -8.32
CA GLN A 5 -15.22 -2.36 -9.54
C GLN A 5 -13.75 -2.61 -9.21
N VAL A 6 -13.23 -2.02 -8.14
CA VAL A 6 -11.86 -2.30 -7.66
C VAL A 6 -11.71 -3.77 -7.27
N LEU A 7 -12.64 -4.30 -6.48
CA LEU A 7 -12.64 -5.72 -6.10
C LEU A 7 -12.71 -6.66 -7.30
N GLU A 8 -13.44 -6.29 -8.36
CA GLU A 8 -13.51 -7.10 -9.58
C GLU A 8 -12.16 -7.16 -10.30
N VAL A 9 -11.40 -6.05 -10.34
CA VAL A 9 -10.02 -6.09 -10.86
C VAL A 9 -9.15 -7.02 -10.03
N PHE A 10 -9.24 -6.97 -8.69
CA PHE A 10 -8.49 -7.88 -7.82
C PHE A 10 -8.88 -9.34 -8.03
N ARG A 11 -10.18 -9.65 -8.23
CA ARG A 11 -10.63 -11.03 -8.53
C ARG A 11 -10.12 -11.51 -9.88
N ARG A 12 -10.24 -10.68 -10.93
CA ARG A 12 -9.76 -10.98 -12.28
C ARG A 12 -8.26 -11.30 -12.31
N CYS A 13 -7.46 -10.60 -11.49
CA CYS A 13 -6.04 -10.85 -11.33
C CYS A 13 -5.70 -11.99 -10.36
N GLY A 14 -6.70 -12.67 -9.78
CA GLY A 14 -6.46 -13.70 -8.76
C GLY A 14 -5.84 -13.17 -7.46
N ALA A 15 -5.94 -11.86 -7.21
CA ALA A 15 -5.28 -11.18 -6.09
C ALA A 15 -6.10 -11.20 -4.79
N LEU A 16 -7.38 -11.55 -4.85
CA LEU A 16 -8.22 -11.76 -3.68
C LEU A 16 -8.29 -13.25 -3.38
N LEU A 17 -7.54 -13.67 -2.37
CA LEU A 17 -7.40 -15.08 -1.99
C LEU A 17 -8.35 -15.41 -0.83
N HIS A 18 -9.00 -16.57 -0.91
CA HIS A 18 -9.83 -17.12 0.16
C HIS A 18 -9.21 -18.42 0.68
N GLY A 19 -9.17 -18.59 2.00
CA GLY A 19 -8.56 -19.75 2.65
C GLY A 19 -8.19 -19.43 4.09
N HIS A 20 -7.25 -20.17 4.65
CA HIS A 20 -6.73 -19.94 5.99
C HIS A 20 -5.33 -19.33 5.90
N PHE A 21 -5.18 -18.07 6.28
CA PHE A 21 -3.93 -17.33 6.16
C PHE A 21 -3.40 -16.89 7.53
N VAL A 22 -2.07 -16.98 7.69
CA VAL A 22 -1.35 -16.37 8.82
C VAL A 22 -0.74 -15.06 8.33
N LEU A 23 -1.16 -13.95 8.95
CA LEU A 23 -0.70 -12.61 8.62
C LEU A 23 0.67 -12.31 9.25
N ARG A 24 1.33 -11.23 8.82
CA ARG A 24 2.62 -10.80 9.41
C ARG A 24 2.51 -10.45 10.90
N SER A 25 1.31 -10.07 11.37
CA SER A 25 1.01 -9.82 12.79
C SER A 25 0.94 -11.10 13.63
N GLY A 26 0.93 -12.28 13.01
CA GLY A 26 0.64 -13.56 13.67
C GLY A 26 -0.84 -13.87 13.78
N LEU A 27 -1.74 -12.93 13.48
CA LEU A 27 -3.17 -13.17 13.43
C LEU A 27 -3.53 -13.99 12.17
N HIS A 28 -4.66 -14.68 12.27
CA HIS A 28 -5.22 -15.48 11.18
C HIS A 28 -6.33 -14.72 10.46
N SER A 29 -6.57 -15.08 9.19
CA SER A 29 -7.63 -14.50 8.37
C SER A 29 -8.17 -15.48 7.35
N ARG A 30 -9.45 -15.30 6.94
CA ARG A 30 -10.08 -16.02 5.82
C ARG A 30 -9.71 -15.45 4.46
N THR A 31 -9.24 -14.22 4.44
CA THR A 31 -9.00 -13.47 3.20
C THR A 31 -7.62 -12.87 3.19
N PHE A 32 -6.94 -12.97 2.08
CA PHE A 32 -5.67 -12.32 1.85
C PHE A 32 -5.69 -11.57 0.52
N VAL A 33 -5.15 -10.36 0.52
CA VAL A 33 -4.94 -9.56 -0.70
C VAL A 33 -3.48 -9.60 -1.07
N GLN A 34 -3.18 -10.16 -2.25
CA GLN A 34 -1.83 -10.24 -2.79
C GLN A 34 -1.68 -9.22 -3.91
N CYS A 35 -1.33 -7.99 -3.55
CA CYS A 35 -1.22 -6.89 -4.51
C CYS A 35 -0.24 -7.17 -5.65
N ALA A 36 0.82 -7.93 -5.41
CA ALA A 36 1.77 -8.32 -6.45
C ALA A 36 1.11 -9.00 -7.66
N LEU A 37 0.00 -9.74 -7.46
CA LEU A 37 -0.75 -10.37 -8.56
C LEU A 37 -1.54 -9.37 -9.42
N VAL A 38 -1.89 -8.22 -8.88
CA VAL A 38 -2.42 -7.10 -9.66
C VAL A 38 -1.28 -6.37 -10.35
N LEU A 39 -0.20 -6.08 -9.61
CA LEU A 39 0.90 -5.25 -10.07
C LEU A 39 1.76 -5.92 -11.16
N GLN A 40 1.68 -7.24 -11.33
CA GLN A 40 2.28 -7.94 -12.46
C GLN A 40 1.57 -7.67 -13.80
N ASP A 41 0.30 -7.20 -13.75
CA ASP A 41 -0.46 -6.79 -14.94
C ASP A 41 -0.39 -5.26 -15.10
N PRO A 42 0.38 -4.73 -16.09
CA PRO A 42 0.53 -3.31 -16.28
C PRO A 42 -0.79 -2.59 -16.60
N VAL A 43 -1.75 -3.27 -17.26
CA VAL A 43 -3.05 -2.69 -17.60
C VAL A 43 -3.89 -2.52 -16.34
N ALA A 44 -3.98 -3.55 -15.49
CA ALA A 44 -4.68 -3.49 -14.22
C ALA A 44 -4.04 -2.46 -13.27
N THR A 45 -2.70 -2.41 -13.23
CA THR A 45 -1.96 -1.42 -12.43
C THR A 45 -2.27 0.00 -12.87
N ALA A 46 -2.25 0.28 -14.17
CA ALA A 46 -2.58 1.59 -14.73
C ALA A 46 -4.06 1.97 -14.47
N GLU A 47 -4.99 1.02 -14.61
CA GLU A 47 -6.42 1.20 -14.35
C GLU A 47 -6.67 1.62 -12.90
N LEU A 48 -6.13 0.87 -11.93
CA LEU A 48 -6.31 1.16 -10.50
C LEU A 48 -5.59 2.42 -10.07
N SER A 49 -4.35 2.63 -10.54
CA SER A 49 -3.58 3.84 -10.21
C SER A 49 -4.23 5.09 -10.80
N GLY A 50 -4.78 5.01 -12.01
CA GLY A 50 -5.57 6.10 -12.60
C GLY A 50 -6.79 6.46 -11.76
N ALA A 51 -7.52 5.45 -11.27
CA ALA A 51 -8.66 5.68 -10.39
C ALA A 51 -8.25 6.26 -9.02
N LEU A 52 -7.09 5.85 -8.47
CA LEU A 52 -6.52 6.43 -7.26
C LEU A 52 -6.17 7.91 -7.48
N VAL A 53 -5.56 8.24 -8.62
CA VAL A 53 -5.20 9.62 -9.00
C VAL A 53 -6.43 10.53 -9.00
N GLU A 54 -7.57 10.08 -9.52
CA GLU A 54 -8.80 10.88 -9.50
C GLU A 54 -9.28 11.16 -8.07
N LYS A 55 -9.11 10.25 -7.13
CA LYS A 55 -9.36 10.50 -5.70
C LYS A 55 -8.37 11.50 -5.11
N VAL A 56 -7.07 11.32 -5.38
CA VAL A 56 -6.01 12.23 -4.88
C VAL A 56 -6.21 13.66 -5.36
N LYS A 57 -6.72 13.88 -6.60
CA LYS A 57 -7.05 15.21 -7.11
C LYS A 57 -8.11 15.94 -6.27
N ILE A 58 -9.06 15.20 -5.70
CA ILE A 58 -10.13 15.77 -4.84
C ILE A 58 -9.54 16.32 -3.55
N GLU A 59 -8.48 15.71 -3.02
CA GLU A 59 -7.80 16.16 -1.78
C GLU A 59 -7.06 17.49 -1.96
N LYS A 60 -6.83 17.93 -3.19
CA LYS A 60 -6.15 19.20 -3.54
C LYS A 60 -4.74 19.33 -2.93
N TRP A 61 -4.08 18.23 -2.64
CA TRP A 61 -2.72 18.23 -2.12
C TRP A 61 -1.74 18.78 -3.17
N VAL A 62 -0.88 19.70 -2.74
CA VAL A 62 0.16 20.28 -3.59
C VAL A 62 1.49 19.64 -3.23
N PHE A 63 2.05 18.85 -4.15
CA PHE A 63 3.32 18.14 -3.98
C PHE A 63 4.21 18.29 -5.21
N HIS A 64 5.53 18.10 -5.02
CA HIS A 64 6.54 18.18 -6.07
C HIS A 64 6.91 16.81 -6.61
N SER A 65 6.93 15.80 -5.76
CA SER A 65 7.42 14.46 -6.06
C SER A 65 6.55 13.40 -5.37
N VAL A 66 6.61 12.17 -5.90
CA VAL A 66 6.04 10.97 -5.28
C VAL A 66 7.17 10.14 -4.69
N ILE A 67 6.95 9.53 -3.53
CA ILE A 67 7.88 8.58 -2.92
C ILE A 67 7.14 7.32 -2.51
N SER A 68 7.80 6.16 -2.65
CA SER A 68 7.22 4.87 -2.31
C SER A 68 8.18 4.00 -1.51
N PRO A 69 7.70 3.18 -0.58
CA PRO A 69 8.49 2.08 -0.05
C PRO A 69 8.61 0.96 -1.11
N ALA A 70 9.78 0.36 -1.22
CA ALA A 70 9.95 -0.83 -2.05
C ALA A 70 9.28 -2.04 -1.36
N MET A 71 8.70 -2.99 -2.14
CA MET A 71 8.72 -3.13 -3.59
C MET A 71 7.37 -2.77 -4.23
N GLY A 72 6.22 -3.19 -3.67
CA GLY A 72 4.89 -3.01 -4.27
C GLY A 72 4.55 -1.55 -4.54
N GLY A 73 4.90 -0.67 -3.60
CA GLY A 73 4.68 0.76 -3.73
C GLY A 73 5.37 1.39 -4.94
N ILE A 74 6.48 0.81 -5.44
CA ILE A 74 7.23 1.38 -6.58
C ILE A 74 6.34 1.47 -7.83
N LEU A 75 5.62 0.40 -8.16
CA LEU A 75 4.80 0.38 -9.37
C LEU A 75 3.62 1.35 -9.26
N VAL A 76 2.96 1.37 -8.11
CA VAL A 76 1.88 2.32 -7.83
C VAL A 76 2.39 3.77 -7.87
N GLY A 77 3.52 4.04 -7.19
CA GLY A 77 4.12 5.36 -7.16
C GLY A 77 4.58 5.85 -8.53
N HIS A 78 5.12 4.96 -9.36
CA HIS A 78 5.49 5.27 -10.73
C HIS A 78 4.26 5.72 -11.55
N GLU A 79 3.17 4.96 -11.51
CA GLU A 79 1.95 5.28 -12.22
C GLU A 79 1.31 6.58 -11.71
N VAL A 80 1.22 6.76 -10.39
CA VAL A 80 0.71 8.01 -9.78
C VAL A 80 1.56 9.20 -10.23
N ALA A 81 2.89 9.10 -10.16
CA ALA A 81 3.79 10.16 -10.57
C ALA A 81 3.66 10.48 -12.08
N ARG A 82 3.52 9.46 -12.93
CA ARG A 82 3.29 9.59 -14.37
C ARG A 82 2.02 10.40 -14.66
N HIS A 83 0.92 10.10 -13.97
CA HIS A 83 -0.35 10.82 -14.14
C HIS A 83 -0.29 12.30 -13.71
N PHE A 84 0.51 12.61 -12.70
CA PHE A 84 0.70 14.00 -12.23
C PHE A 84 1.85 14.72 -12.94
N GLY A 85 2.60 14.06 -13.83
CA GLY A 85 3.81 14.61 -14.45
C GLY A 85 4.86 15.00 -13.41
N ARG A 86 5.05 14.16 -12.38
CA ARG A 86 5.95 14.40 -11.25
C ARG A 86 7.08 13.36 -11.20
N ARG A 87 8.17 13.73 -10.52
CA ARG A 87 9.27 12.83 -10.21
C ARG A 87 8.79 11.74 -9.24
N HIS A 88 9.26 10.50 -9.45
CA HIS A 88 9.08 9.40 -8.50
C HIS A 88 10.43 8.93 -7.97
N ILE A 89 10.52 8.77 -6.66
CA ILE A 89 11.64 8.14 -5.95
C ILE A 89 11.13 7.04 -5.05
N PHE A 90 12.01 6.18 -4.55
CA PHE A 90 11.62 5.12 -3.62
C PHE A 90 12.66 4.92 -2.52
N ALA A 91 12.20 4.42 -1.39
CA ALA A 91 13.02 3.90 -0.32
C ALA A 91 13.09 2.38 -0.42
N GLU A 92 14.30 1.82 -0.33
CA GLU A 92 14.57 0.38 -0.42
C GLU A 92 15.14 -0.15 0.89
N LYS A 93 14.91 -1.44 1.18
CA LYS A 93 15.45 -2.05 2.39
C LYS A 93 16.96 -2.26 2.28
N ASP A 94 17.66 -1.81 3.32
CA ASP A 94 19.08 -2.05 3.53
C ASP A 94 19.33 -2.34 5.02
N GLY A 95 19.79 -3.53 5.34
CA GLY A 95 19.94 -3.96 6.73
C GLY A 95 18.63 -4.01 7.52
N GLY A 96 17.50 -4.32 6.85
CA GLY A 96 16.18 -4.45 7.48
C GLY A 96 15.41 -3.13 7.63
N LYS A 97 16.03 -1.97 7.39
CA LYS A 97 15.42 -0.63 7.43
C LYS A 97 15.30 -0.06 6.02
N LEU A 98 14.29 0.77 5.80
CA LEU A 98 14.17 1.54 4.56
C LEU A 98 15.20 2.66 4.52
N LYS A 99 15.76 2.95 3.34
CA LYS A 99 16.70 4.04 3.09
C LYS A 99 16.45 4.67 1.71
N ILE A 100 16.61 5.98 1.60
CA ILE A 100 16.66 6.70 0.33
C ILE A 100 18.13 6.73 -0.10
N ARG A 101 18.56 5.80 -0.98
CA ARG A 101 19.99 5.63 -1.31
C ARG A 101 20.41 6.26 -2.62
N ARG A 102 19.48 6.29 -3.59
CA ARG A 102 19.78 6.64 -4.99
C ARG A 102 19.30 8.03 -5.38
N PHE A 103 18.61 8.69 -4.47
CA PHE A 103 17.89 9.92 -4.76
C PHE A 103 18.20 10.99 -3.73
N GLU A 104 18.21 12.24 -4.19
CA GLU A 104 18.30 13.40 -3.34
C GLU A 104 16.89 13.88 -2.97
N VAL A 105 16.69 14.26 -1.72
CA VAL A 105 15.53 14.99 -1.22
C VAL A 105 15.97 16.43 -0.97
N LYS A 106 15.32 17.38 -1.63
CA LYS A 106 15.62 18.81 -1.44
C LYS A 106 14.93 19.33 -0.20
N LYS A 107 15.58 20.27 0.50
CA LYS A 107 14.96 20.94 1.65
C LYS A 107 13.64 21.60 1.24
N GLY A 108 12.58 21.35 1.99
CA GLY A 108 11.23 21.85 1.71
C GLY A 108 10.53 21.19 0.52
N GLU A 109 11.09 20.12 -0.06
CA GLU A 109 10.42 19.34 -1.10
C GLU A 109 9.21 18.61 -0.52
N ARG A 110 8.06 18.79 -1.15
CA ARG A 110 6.80 18.17 -0.72
C ARG A 110 6.53 16.89 -1.48
N PHE A 111 6.22 15.84 -0.74
CA PHE A 111 6.01 14.49 -1.27
C PHE A 111 4.60 13.99 -1.03
N LEU A 112 4.07 13.27 -2.02
CA LEU A 112 2.99 12.31 -1.86
C LEU A 112 3.62 10.92 -1.66
N VAL A 113 3.29 10.23 -0.58
CA VAL A 113 3.66 8.82 -0.42
C VAL A 113 2.67 7.95 -1.19
N ALA A 114 3.15 7.01 -1.99
CA ALA A 114 2.30 6.05 -2.71
C ALA A 114 2.66 4.61 -2.30
N GLU A 115 1.63 3.80 -1.99
CA GLU A 115 1.78 2.42 -1.54
C GLU A 115 0.75 1.51 -2.23
N ASP A 116 1.03 0.23 -2.31
CA ASP A 116 0.06 -0.75 -2.81
C ASP A 116 -0.98 -1.11 -1.72
N VAL A 117 -0.53 -1.47 -0.53
CA VAL A 117 -1.42 -1.84 0.58
C VAL A 117 -0.91 -1.32 1.92
N ILE A 118 -1.80 -0.66 2.66
CA ILE A 118 -1.56 -0.26 4.04
C ILE A 118 -2.21 -1.29 4.98
N THR A 119 -1.42 -1.82 5.90
CA THR A 119 -1.90 -2.68 7.01
C THR A 119 -1.66 -1.98 8.35
N THR A 120 -0.48 -2.09 8.92
CA THR A 120 -0.07 -1.36 10.13
C THR A 120 0.46 0.04 9.82
N GLY A 121 0.73 0.34 8.54
CA GLY A 121 1.35 1.58 8.10
C GLY A 121 2.84 1.72 8.45
N SER A 122 3.50 0.65 8.91
CA SER A 122 4.91 0.73 9.36
C SER A 122 5.86 1.19 8.25
N ALA A 123 5.75 0.65 7.04
CA ALA A 123 6.59 1.05 5.90
C ALA A 123 6.37 2.52 5.51
N VAL A 124 5.10 2.94 5.46
CA VAL A 124 4.72 4.33 5.16
C VAL A 124 5.26 5.29 6.23
N ARG A 125 5.13 4.91 7.52
CA ARG A 125 5.65 5.71 8.65
C ARG A 125 7.18 5.87 8.55
N GLU A 126 7.88 4.80 8.19
CA GLU A 126 9.33 4.82 8.00
C GLU A 126 9.72 5.75 6.83
N VAL A 127 9.00 5.71 5.70
CA VAL A 127 9.22 6.64 4.57
C VAL A 127 8.95 8.08 4.97
N ILE A 128 7.86 8.36 5.71
CA ILE A 128 7.56 9.72 6.20
C ILE A 128 8.70 10.25 7.07
N GLN A 129 9.23 9.40 7.95
CA GLN A 129 10.36 9.78 8.80
C GLN A 129 11.63 10.08 7.98
N LEU A 130 11.96 9.24 7.00
CA LEU A 130 13.10 9.46 6.11
C LEU A 130 13.01 10.78 5.33
N VAL A 131 11.81 11.11 4.82
CA VAL A 131 11.58 12.39 4.12
C VAL A 131 11.79 13.57 5.06
N LYS A 132 11.27 13.50 6.29
CA LYS A 132 11.46 14.55 7.31
C LYS A 132 12.92 14.73 7.70
N GLU A 133 13.64 13.63 7.93
CA GLU A 133 15.08 13.66 8.27
C GLU A 133 15.93 14.27 7.15
N ALA A 134 15.52 14.08 5.90
CA ALA A 134 16.16 14.70 4.74
C ALA A 134 15.72 16.17 4.50
N GLY A 135 14.84 16.72 5.35
CA GLY A 135 14.36 18.11 5.25
C GLY A 135 13.19 18.32 4.29
N GLY A 136 12.55 17.25 3.83
CA GLY A 136 11.32 17.29 3.04
C GLY A 136 10.05 17.24 3.90
N GLU A 137 8.90 17.32 3.25
CA GLU A 137 7.57 17.28 3.86
C GLU A 137 6.70 16.22 3.16
N VAL A 138 5.85 15.50 3.90
CA VAL A 138 4.83 14.62 3.34
C VAL A 138 3.47 15.28 3.47
N VAL A 139 2.79 15.50 2.35
CA VAL A 139 1.48 16.16 2.31
C VAL A 139 0.31 15.19 2.41
N GLY A 140 0.53 13.93 2.06
CA GLY A 140 -0.48 12.89 2.11
C GLY A 140 0.07 11.53 1.71
N VAL A 141 -0.77 10.52 1.90
CA VAL A 141 -0.49 9.13 1.57
C VAL A 141 -1.59 8.61 0.66
N ALA A 142 -1.23 8.04 -0.49
CA ALA A 142 -2.15 7.40 -1.42
C ALA A 142 -1.90 5.89 -1.46
N CYS A 143 -2.93 5.03 -1.41
CA CYS A 143 -2.77 3.60 -1.55
C CYS A 143 -3.91 2.94 -2.33
N LEU A 144 -3.63 1.81 -2.96
CA LEU A 144 -4.68 1.04 -3.64
C LEU A 144 -5.64 0.41 -2.62
N VAL A 145 -5.10 -0.20 -1.56
CA VAL A 145 -5.93 -0.86 -0.56
C VAL A 145 -5.53 -0.43 0.85
N ASP A 146 -6.49 0.06 1.61
CA ASP A 146 -6.35 0.24 3.05
C ASP A 146 -7.00 -0.95 3.77
N ARG A 147 -6.17 -1.75 4.46
CA ARG A 147 -6.56 -2.92 5.26
C ARG A 147 -6.41 -2.66 6.76
N SER A 148 -6.15 -1.44 7.14
CA SER A 148 -6.02 -1.10 8.56
C SER A 148 -7.37 -1.30 9.28
N CYS A 149 -7.35 -1.96 10.42
CA CYS A 149 -8.54 -2.11 11.27
C CYS A 149 -8.89 -0.82 12.02
N SER A 150 -7.92 0.07 12.17
CA SER A 150 -8.03 1.43 12.70
C SER A 150 -7.13 2.33 11.89
N ALA A 151 -7.55 3.56 11.65
CA ALA A 151 -6.73 4.52 10.89
C ALA A 151 -5.34 4.63 11.53
N PRO A 152 -4.26 4.25 10.84
CA PRO A 152 -2.93 4.33 11.43
C PRO A 152 -2.53 5.79 11.58
N GLU A 153 -2.03 6.15 12.74
CA GLU A 153 -1.47 7.48 12.99
C GLU A 153 -0.14 7.63 12.21
N LEU A 154 -0.22 8.17 11.00
CA LEU A 154 0.93 8.37 10.13
C LEU A 154 1.49 9.80 10.19
N GLY A 155 0.75 10.73 10.79
CA GLY A 155 1.09 12.15 10.77
C GLY A 155 0.88 12.82 9.40
N ALA A 156 0.15 12.16 8.50
CA ALA A 156 -0.28 12.66 7.20
C ALA A 156 -1.64 12.02 6.84
N PRO A 157 -2.53 12.73 6.10
CA PRO A 157 -3.82 12.19 5.70
C PRO A 157 -3.67 11.06 4.69
N ILE A 158 -4.63 10.11 4.68
CA ILE A 158 -4.63 8.94 3.82
C ILE A 158 -5.78 9.04 2.81
N CYS A 159 -5.48 8.83 1.54
CA CYS A 159 -6.43 8.63 0.45
C CYS A 159 -6.26 7.20 -0.08
N SER A 160 -7.21 6.32 0.20
CA SER A 160 -7.22 4.96 -0.33
C SER A 160 -8.19 4.81 -1.49
N LEU A 161 -7.81 4.02 -2.51
CA LEU A 161 -8.74 3.69 -3.58
C LEU A 161 -9.89 2.83 -3.03
N MET A 162 -9.56 1.87 -2.16
CA MET A 162 -10.51 0.98 -1.49
C MET A 162 -10.10 0.72 -0.04
N ALA A 163 -11.06 0.84 0.89
CA ALA A 163 -10.91 0.29 2.23
C ALA A 163 -11.42 -1.16 2.23
N LEU A 164 -10.60 -2.08 2.70
CA LEU A 164 -10.93 -3.50 2.79
C LEU A 164 -10.54 -4.01 4.19
N PRO A 165 -11.32 -3.71 5.22
CA PRO A 165 -11.08 -4.28 6.53
C PRO A 165 -11.18 -5.81 6.44
N VAL A 166 -10.11 -6.48 6.82
CA VAL A 166 -10.04 -7.94 6.79
C VAL A 166 -10.26 -8.47 8.18
N GLU A 167 -11.26 -9.34 8.33
CA GLU A 167 -11.51 -10.03 9.59
C GLU A 167 -10.25 -10.81 10.00
N THR A 168 -9.81 -10.59 11.24
CA THR A 168 -8.68 -11.28 11.82
C THR A 168 -9.04 -11.93 13.14
N PHE A 169 -8.41 -13.04 13.47
CA PHE A 169 -8.63 -13.77 14.70
C PHE A 169 -7.34 -14.36 15.24
N ASP A 170 -7.31 -14.60 16.51
CA ASP A 170 -6.20 -15.25 17.20
C ASP A 170 -6.11 -16.73 16.79
N GLY A 171 -4.88 -17.26 16.62
CA GLY A 171 -4.66 -18.66 16.26
C GLY A 171 -5.20 -19.68 17.26
N SER A 172 -5.46 -19.26 18.52
CA SER A 172 -6.13 -20.09 19.55
C SER A 172 -7.66 -20.08 19.43
N LYS A 173 -8.25 -19.19 18.60
CA LYS A 173 -9.69 -19.01 18.40
C LYS A 173 -10.08 -19.09 16.93
N ILE A 174 -9.58 -20.12 16.26
CA ILE A 174 -9.86 -20.36 14.84
C ILE A 174 -11.35 -20.69 14.64
N PRO A 175 -12.04 -19.97 13.72
CA PRO A 175 -13.43 -20.25 13.38
C PRO A 175 -13.62 -21.69 12.88
N LYS A 176 -14.81 -22.27 13.16
CA LYS A 176 -15.11 -23.68 12.87
C LYS A 176 -14.91 -24.08 11.41
N ASP A 177 -15.18 -23.17 10.48
CA ASP A 177 -15.03 -23.36 9.03
C ASP A 177 -13.56 -23.44 8.58
N LEU A 178 -12.62 -23.01 9.41
CA LEU A 178 -11.17 -23.08 9.13
C LEU A 178 -10.46 -24.19 9.93
N VAL A 179 -11.17 -24.87 10.82
CA VAL A 179 -10.61 -26.00 11.56
C VAL A 179 -10.26 -27.12 10.57
N GLY A 180 -9.01 -27.57 10.58
CA GLY A 180 -8.51 -28.58 9.64
C GLY A 180 -8.07 -28.03 8.26
N VAL A 181 -8.30 -26.77 7.96
CA VAL A 181 -7.75 -26.11 6.77
C VAL A 181 -6.30 -25.71 7.05
N PRO A 182 -5.31 -26.19 6.26
CA PRO A 182 -3.91 -25.81 6.44
C PRO A 182 -3.72 -24.30 6.38
N ALA A 183 -3.06 -23.73 7.39
CA ALA A 183 -2.77 -22.31 7.42
C ALA A 183 -1.58 -21.98 6.50
N ILE A 184 -1.75 -21.03 5.58
CA ILE A 184 -0.74 -20.57 4.63
C ILE A 184 -0.23 -19.20 5.08
N LYS A 185 1.08 -18.97 4.96
CA LYS A 185 1.69 -17.65 5.19
C LYS A 185 2.12 -17.05 3.85
N PRO A 186 1.26 -16.26 3.17
CA PRO A 186 1.58 -15.71 1.86
C PRO A 186 2.69 -14.66 1.94
N GLY A 187 3.54 -14.59 0.91
CA GLY A 187 4.58 -13.56 0.79
C GLY A 187 5.81 -13.76 1.69
N SER A 188 5.95 -14.94 2.30
CA SER A 188 7.18 -15.39 2.97
C SER A 188 7.75 -16.58 2.21
N GLY A 189 8.38 -16.33 1.10
CA GLY A 189 9.32 -17.23 0.43
C GLY A 189 10.71 -16.70 0.66
#